data_ab808d8d42e92fbd0001316f6cfd8695
#
_entry.id   ab808d8d42e92fbd0001316f6cfd8695
#
_cell.length_a   1.000
_cell.length_b   1.000
_cell.length_c   1.000
_cell.angle_alpha   90.00
_cell.angle_beta   90.00
_cell.angle_gamma   90.00
#
_symmetry.space_group_name_H-M   'P 1'
#
loop_
_entity.id
_entity.type
_entity.pdbx_description
1 polymer ?
#
loop_
_entity_poly.entity_id
_entity_poly.type
_entity_poly.pdbx_seq_one_letter_code
_entity_poly.pdbx_strand_id
1 'polypeptide(L)'
;ARARSVAQGKPVVLAAYQSVYSKASAEESEQANKLTMATLFSHGATQLLAGEGGNVLVDPYYVNNHKAADSTVEMLKRWYDFLVEHDEILMDPRIAEVTDSFAGPLNEDVEVAYDNLCVTEDPKEGAVWRRVTTTPHGLVVHLINLVGQKDTLWDGPKRSGILVEGGRLTLRCCAGRTPRVFVADPDGSGHLEELRVHCEGAQAKVDLPPLQVWQVLRVIL
;
A
#
# COMPACT_ATOMS: atom_id res chain seq x y z
N ALA A 1 2.88 -6.90 10.05
CA ALA A 1 3.98 -7.88 10.10
C ALA A 1 3.80 -8.89 11.24
N ARG A 2 3.84 -8.48 12.53
CA ARG A 2 3.84 -9.40 13.70
C ARG A 2 2.62 -10.34 13.73
N ALA A 3 1.42 -9.84 13.50
CA ALA A 3 0.21 -10.67 13.49
C ALA A 3 0.29 -11.80 12.45
N ARG A 4 0.78 -11.50 11.24
CA ARG A 4 0.99 -12.50 10.19
C ARG A 4 2.05 -13.52 10.54
N SER A 5 3.15 -13.09 11.17
CA SER A 5 4.20 -14.01 11.64
C SER A 5 3.66 -15.00 12.68
N VAL A 6 2.86 -14.51 13.65
CA VAL A 6 2.21 -15.37 14.64
C VAL A 6 1.18 -16.30 14.00
N ALA A 7 0.46 -15.85 12.98
CA ALA A 7 -0.50 -16.63 12.23
C ALA A 7 0.15 -17.64 11.24
N GLN A 8 1.48 -17.74 11.21
CA GLN A 8 2.23 -18.65 10.34
C GLN A 8 1.87 -18.52 8.85
N GLY A 9 1.76 -17.27 8.38
CA GLY A 9 1.43 -16.95 7.00
C GLY A 9 -0.06 -17.01 6.64
N LYS A 10 -0.93 -17.44 7.55
CA LYS A 10 -2.38 -17.40 7.31
C LYS A 10 -2.87 -15.95 7.17
N PRO A 11 -3.92 -15.71 6.37
CA PRO A 11 -4.55 -14.41 6.28
C PRO A 11 -5.00 -13.91 7.66
N VAL A 12 -4.76 -12.64 7.92
CA VAL A 12 -5.11 -12.00 9.20
C VAL A 12 -6.21 -10.99 8.95
N VAL A 13 -7.34 -11.16 9.62
CA VAL A 13 -8.43 -10.18 9.62
C VAL A 13 -8.40 -9.45 10.96
N LEU A 14 -8.23 -8.14 10.93
CA LEU A 14 -8.19 -7.31 12.12
C LEU A 14 -9.55 -6.62 12.34
N ALA A 15 -10.01 -6.61 13.57
CA ALA A 15 -11.13 -5.77 13.99
C ALA A 15 -10.63 -4.32 14.15
N ALA A 16 -10.26 -3.71 13.03
CA ALA A 16 -9.68 -2.38 12.98
C ALA A 16 -10.78 -1.34 12.82
N TYR A 17 -11.54 -1.14 13.88
CA TYR A 17 -12.61 -0.14 13.94
C TYR A 17 -12.09 1.27 13.61
N GLN A 18 -12.88 2.04 12.87
CA GLN A 18 -12.50 3.38 12.40
C GLN A 18 -13.40 4.44 13.05
N SER A 19 -13.06 4.85 14.27
CA SER A 19 -13.84 5.85 15.01
C SER A 19 -13.86 7.22 14.31
N VAL A 20 -12.95 7.45 13.38
CA VAL A 20 -12.86 8.66 12.57
C VAL A 20 -14.17 8.94 11.80
N TYR A 21 -14.89 7.91 11.35
CA TYR A 21 -16.18 8.07 10.64
C TYR A 21 -17.27 8.74 11.49
N SER A 22 -17.18 8.69 12.81
CA SER A 22 -18.11 9.39 13.70
C SER A 22 -17.65 10.80 14.12
N LYS A 23 -16.43 11.22 13.72
CA LYS A 23 -15.78 12.43 14.23
C LYS A 23 -15.32 13.41 13.16
N ALA A 24 -15.22 12.96 11.90
CA ALA A 24 -14.67 13.75 10.80
C ALA A 24 -15.59 13.70 9.57
N SER A 25 -15.26 14.47 8.55
CA SER A 25 -15.94 14.41 7.26
C SER A 25 -15.77 13.05 6.59
N ALA A 26 -16.65 12.71 5.65
CA ALA A 26 -16.52 11.47 4.86
C ALA A 26 -15.17 11.42 4.14
N GLU A 27 -14.73 12.52 3.52
CA GLU A 27 -13.47 12.62 2.81
C GLU A 27 -12.25 12.34 3.71
N GLU A 28 -12.18 12.98 4.90
CA GLU A 28 -11.09 12.76 5.85
C GLU A 28 -11.08 11.34 6.42
N SER A 29 -12.28 10.76 6.61
CA SER A 29 -12.46 9.39 7.10
C SER A 29 -12.07 8.36 6.04
N GLU A 30 -12.45 8.59 4.79
CA GLU A 30 -12.07 7.75 3.65
C GLU A 30 -10.57 7.76 3.42
N GLN A 31 -9.94 8.93 3.49
CA GLN A 31 -8.48 9.03 3.36
C GLN A 31 -7.75 8.30 4.51
N ALA A 32 -8.24 8.43 5.75
CA ALA A 32 -7.69 7.68 6.88
C ALA A 32 -7.82 6.17 6.67
N ASN A 33 -8.98 5.74 6.19
CA ASN A 33 -9.24 4.32 5.93
C ASN A 33 -8.41 3.77 4.77
N LYS A 34 -8.24 4.51 3.67
CA LYS A 34 -7.36 4.13 2.56
C LYS A 34 -5.92 3.89 3.04
N LEU A 35 -5.36 4.79 3.85
CA LEU A 35 -4.03 4.62 4.44
C LEU A 35 -3.95 3.42 5.38
N THR A 36 -5.02 3.17 6.14
CA THR A 36 -5.12 1.98 6.99
C THR A 36 -5.17 0.70 6.14
N MET A 37 -6.00 0.66 5.09
CA MET A 37 -6.09 -0.49 4.17
C MET A 37 -4.77 -0.71 3.43
N ALA A 38 -4.13 0.33 2.91
CA ALA A 38 -2.81 0.24 2.29
C ALA A 38 -1.78 -0.39 3.23
N THR A 39 -1.77 0.06 4.50
CA THR A 39 -0.91 -0.51 5.54
C THR A 39 -1.22 -1.98 5.79
N LEU A 40 -2.48 -2.34 5.99
CA LEU A 40 -2.88 -3.71 6.29
C LEU A 40 -2.63 -4.65 5.10
N PHE A 41 -3.07 -4.27 3.91
CA PHE A 41 -2.95 -5.08 2.70
C PHE A 41 -1.49 -5.32 2.32
N SER A 42 -0.65 -4.28 2.40
CA SER A 42 0.79 -4.43 2.18
C SER A 42 1.47 -5.34 3.20
N HIS A 43 0.86 -5.59 4.36
CA HIS A 43 1.34 -6.54 5.38
C HIS A 43 0.67 -7.92 5.29
N GLY A 44 -0.12 -8.20 4.26
CA GLY A 44 -0.85 -9.46 4.11
C GLY A 44 -1.94 -9.64 5.18
N ALA A 45 -2.60 -8.56 5.52
CA ALA A 45 -3.73 -8.54 6.45
C ALA A 45 -4.87 -7.70 5.87
N THR A 46 -6.06 -7.89 6.39
CA THR A 46 -7.23 -7.06 6.07
C THR A 46 -7.97 -6.67 7.34
N GLN A 47 -9.04 -5.89 7.20
CA GLN A 47 -9.84 -5.44 8.33
C GLN A 47 -11.32 -5.80 8.13
N LEU A 48 -12.01 -5.99 9.23
CA LEU A 48 -13.47 -6.00 9.27
C LEU A 48 -13.94 -4.57 9.57
N LEU A 49 -14.53 -3.92 8.58
CA LEU A 49 -15.02 -2.54 8.71
C LEU A 49 -16.48 -2.41 8.31
N ALA A 50 -16.93 -3.11 7.27
CA ALA A 50 -18.31 -3.05 6.81
C ALA A 50 -19.25 -3.74 7.83
N GLY A 51 -20.29 -3.04 8.25
CA GLY A 51 -21.36 -3.52 9.09
C GLY A 51 -22.65 -3.77 8.30
N GLU A 52 -23.71 -4.12 9.00
CA GLU A 52 -25.02 -4.35 8.40
C GLU A 52 -25.64 -3.05 7.86
N GLY A 53 -26.48 -3.19 6.83
CA GLY A 53 -27.30 -2.09 6.31
C GLY A 53 -26.50 -0.92 5.72
N GLY A 54 -25.27 -1.13 5.27
CA GLY A 54 -24.41 -0.09 4.73
C GLY A 54 -23.81 0.82 5.80
N ASN A 55 -23.57 0.29 6.98
CA ASN A 55 -22.86 0.97 8.06
C ASN A 55 -21.38 0.60 8.08
N VAL A 56 -20.57 1.43 8.71
CA VAL A 56 -19.18 1.15 9.05
C VAL A 56 -19.01 0.99 10.56
N LEU A 57 -18.12 0.10 10.96
CA LEU A 57 -17.84 -0.22 12.35
C LEU A 57 -16.88 0.82 12.94
N VAL A 58 -17.39 1.66 13.84
CA VAL A 58 -16.64 2.75 14.45
C VAL A 58 -16.03 2.38 15.80
N ASP A 59 -16.58 1.36 16.46
CA ASP A 59 -16.10 0.81 17.72
C ASP A 59 -16.56 -0.68 17.88
N PRO A 60 -16.15 -1.38 18.94
CA PRO A 60 -16.56 -2.77 19.17
C PRO A 60 -18.05 -2.95 19.50
N TYR A 61 -18.77 -1.87 19.71
CA TYR A 61 -20.19 -1.91 20.05
C TYR A 61 -21.02 -1.58 18.81
N TYR A 62 -21.56 -2.59 18.14
CA TYR A 62 -22.28 -2.45 16.87
C TYR A 62 -23.45 -1.44 16.90
N VAL A 63 -24.00 -1.12 18.07
CA VAL A 63 -25.04 -0.10 18.24
C VAL A 63 -24.55 1.31 17.90
N ASN A 64 -23.26 1.53 17.88
CA ASN A 64 -22.63 2.80 17.54
C ASN A 64 -22.17 2.87 16.07
N ASN A 65 -22.55 1.88 15.26
CA ASN A 65 -22.22 1.89 13.84
C ASN A 65 -22.65 3.20 13.18
N HIS A 66 -21.82 3.66 12.26
CA HIS A 66 -22.05 4.89 11.52
C HIS A 66 -22.50 4.58 10.09
N LYS A 67 -23.53 5.29 9.63
CA LYS A 67 -24.00 5.14 8.25
C LYS A 67 -22.91 5.62 7.29
N ALA A 68 -22.45 4.72 6.42
CA ALA A 68 -21.48 5.07 5.41
C ALA A 68 -22.09 6.01 4.37
N ALA A 69 -21.30 6.99 3.91
CA ALA A 69 -21.63 7.75 2.71
C ALA A 69 -21.55 6.84 1.45
N ASP A 70 -22.25 7.17 0.39
CA ASP A 70 -22.20 6.39 -0.86
C ASP A 70 -20.77 6.35 -1.41
N SER A 71 -20.01 7.45 -1.32
CA SER A 71 -18.58 7.51 -1.68
C SER A 71 -17.73 6.52 -0.87
N THR A 72 -18.02 6.36 0.42
CA THR A 72 -17.35 5.38 1.29
C THR A 72 -17.64 3.95 0.84
N VAL A 73 -18.89 3.65 0.50
CA VAL A 73 -19.28 2.31 0.00
C VAL A 73 -18.55 1.98 -1.29
N GLU A 74 -18.55 2.91 -2.25
CA GLU A 74 -17.84 2.74 -3.54
C GLU A 74 -16.32 2.61 -3.35
N MET A 75 -15.74 3.38 -2.44
CA MET A 75 -14.32 3.28 -2.10
C MET A 75 -13.99 1.91 -1.51
N LEU A 76 -14.77 1.45 -0.52
CA LEU A 76 -14.56 0.15 0.11
C LEU A 76 -14.67 -0.98 -0.90
N LYS A 77 -15.71 -0.97 -1.75
CA LYS A 77 -15.88 -1.97 -2.80
C LYS A 77 -14.64 -2.05 -3.68
N ARG A 78 -14.21 -0.93 -4.25
CA ARG A 78 -13.04 -0.85 -5.15
C ARG A 78 -11.76 -1.37 -4.49
N TRP A 79 -11.52 -1.00 -3.22
CA TRP A 79 -10.31 -1.42 -2.52
C TRP A 79 -10.34 -2.90 -2.12
N TYR A 80 -11.51 -3.47 -1.79
CA TYR A 80 -11.62 -4.90 -1.53
C TYR A 80 -11.59 -5.72 -2.83
N ASP A 81 -12.16 -5.23 -3.92
CA ASP A 81 -12.03 -5.86 -5.25
C ASP A 81 -10.54 -5.92 -5.65
N PHE A 82 -9.81 -4.83 -5.43
CA PHE A 82 -8.34 -4.79 -5.63
C PHE A 82 -7.61 -5.84 -4.78
N LEU A 83 -7.95 -5.97 -3.51
CA LEU A 83 -7.34 -6.97 -2.63
C LEU A 83 -7.57 -8.40 -3.15
N VAL A 84 -8.79 -8.68 -3.60
CA VAL A 84 -9.16 -10.02 -4.13
C VAL A 84 -8.47 -10.30 -5.46
N GLU A 85 -8.39 -9.32 -6.35
CA GLU A 85 -7.71 -9.46 -7.63
C GLU A 85 -6.21 -9.75 -7.49
N HIS A 86 -5.58 -9.17 -6.46
CA HIS A 86 -4.14 -9.25 -6.25
C HIS A 86 -3.74 -10.12 -5.05
N ASP A 87 -4.58 -11.08 -4.64
CA ASP A 87 -4.36 -11.93 -3.47
C ASP A 87 -3.04 -12.70 -3.55
N GLU A 88 -2.63 -13.15 -4.73
CA GLU A 88 -1.37 -13.88 -4.96
C GLU A 88 -0.10 -13.08 -4.59
N ILE A 89 -0.15 -11.75 -4.69
CA ILE A 89 0.98 -10.87 -4.35
C ILE A 89 0.79 -10.11 -3.03
N LEU A 90 -0.40 -10.18 -2.44
CA LEU A 90 -0.72 -9.51 -1.17
C LEU A 90 -0.94 -10.48 -0.02
N MET A 91 -1.54 -11.66 -0.27
CA MET A 91 -2.03 -12.56 0.77
C MET A 91 -1.38 -13.95 0.77
N ASP A 92 -0.60 -14.32 -0.26
CA ASP A 92 0.06 -15.64 -0.33
C ASP A 92 0.87 -15.90 0.96
N PRO A 93 0.70 -17.05 1.63
CA PRO A 93 1.42 -17.38 2.87
C PRO A 93 2.95 -17.43 2.73
N ARG A 94 3.46 -17.55 1.50
CA ARG A 94 4.90 -17.57 1.20
C ARG A 94 5.53 -16.19 1.06
N ILE A 95 4.73 -15.12 1.09
CA ILE A 95 5.25 -13.74 1.05
C ILE A 95 6.07 -13.47 2.31
N ALA A 96 7.29 -13.00 2.11
CA ALA A 96 8.18 -12.61 3.19
C ALA A 96 8.53 -11.12 3.10
N GLU A 97 8.58 -10.46 4.24
CA GLU A 97 9.06 -9.09 4.40
C GLU A 97 10.58 -9.04 4.23
N VAL A 98 11.07 -8.21 3.33
CA VAL A 98 12.51 -8.06 3.05
C VAL A 98 12.94 -6.60 2.91
N THR A 99 12.14 -5.65 3.39
CA THR A 99 12.43 -4.20 3.30
C THR A 99 13.84 -3.89 3.83
N ASP A 100 14.21 -4.43 4.99
CA ASP A 100 15.51 -4.19 5.61
C ASP A 100 16.69 -4.70 4.75
N SER A 101 16.45 -5.70 3.89
CA SER A 101 17.45 -6.22 2.96
C SER A 101 17.80 -5.25 1.84
N PHE A 102 16.95 -4.24 1.62
CA PHE A 102 17.10 -3.21 0.59
C PHE A 102 17.12 -1.80 1.19
N ALA A 103 17.49 -1.68 2.47
CA ALA A 103 17.61 -0.43 3.19
C ALA A 103 19.07 -0.03 3.38
N GLY A 104 19.32 1.29 3.33
CA GLY A 104 20.60 1.89 3.61
C GLY A 104 21.59 1.88 2.42
N PRO A 105 22.74 2.53 2.59
CA PRO A 105 23.65 2.86 1.49
C PRO A 105 24.45 1.68 0.91
N LEU A 106 24.38 0.51 1.55
CA LEU A 106 25.11 -0.68 1.10
C LEU A 106 24.25 -1.65 0.27
N ASN A 107 22.95 -1.44 0.20
CA ASN A 107 22.04 -2.30 -0.55
C ASN A 107 20.99 -1.49 -1.29
N GLU A 108 21.38 -0.97 -2.44
CA GLU A 108 20.54 -0.17 -3.33
C GLU A 108 19.99 -1.00 -4.49
N ASP A 109 19.89 -2.32 -4.35
CA ASP A 109 19.44 -3.20 -5.45
C ASP A 109 17.98 -2.93 -5.86
N VAL A 110 17.17 -2.42 -4.93
CA VAL A 110 15.79 -1.96 -5.17
C VAL A 110 15.64 -0.55 -4.61
N GLU A 111 15.91 0.45 -5.41
CA GLU A 111 15.84 1.85 -5.01
C GLU A 111 14.61 2.52 -5.58
N VAL A 112 13.91 3.30 -4.76
CA VAL A 112 12.83 4.20 -5.18
C VAL A 112 13.23 5.62 -4.80
N ALA A 113 13.14 6.52 -5.74
CA ALA A 113 13.44 7.93 -5.54
C ALA A 113 12.33 8.82 -6.11
N TYR A 114 12.09 9.93 -5.44
CA TYR A 114 11.25 11.05 -5.90
C TYR A 114 12.03 12.35 -5.77
N ASP A 115 11.83 13.28 -6.69
CA ASP A 115 12.49 14.57 -6.62
C ASP A 115 12.05 15.34 -5.38
N ASN A 116 13.02 15.76 -4.56
CA ASN A 116 12.83 16.55 -3.33
C ASN A 116 11.91 15.92 -2.25
N LEU A 117 11.71 14.62 -2.29
CA LEU A 117 10.93 13.89 -1.29
C LEU A 117 11.76 12.79 -0.63
N CYS A 118 11.48 12.56 0.64
CA CYS A 118 12.07 11.46 1.39
C CYS A 118 11.31 10.17 1.13
N VAL A 119 12.03 9.09 0.82
CA VAL A 119 11.51 7.73 0.81
C VAL A 119 12.06 7.02 2.05
N THR A 120 11.19 6.38 2.80
CA THR A 120 11.53 5.76 4.10
C THR A 120 11.07 4.32 4.16
N GLU A 121 11.75 3.50 4.93
CA GLU A 121 11.42 2.10 5.18
C GLU A 121 10.39 1.95 6.32
N ASP A 122 10.31 2.95 7.19
CA ASP A 122 9.31 3.05 8.26
C ASP A 122 8.28 4.13 7.94
N PRO A 123 7.03 4.01 8.45
CA PRO A 123 6.02 5.03 8.23
C PRO A 123 6.41 6.35 8.89
N LYS A 124 6.50 7.41 8.08
CA LYS A 124 6.87 8.74 8.52
C LYS A 124 6.02 9.78 7.82
N GLU A 125 5.50 10.74 8.59
CA GLU A 125 4.77 11.88 8.04
C GLU A 125 5.63 12.68 7.05
N GLY A 126 5.02 13.13 5.98
CA GLY A 126 5.69 13.91 4.93
C GLY A 126 6.59 13.11 3.99
N ALA A 127 6.63 11.80 4.08
CA ALA A 127 7.46 10.92 3.26
C ALA A 127 6.63 9.95 2.40
N VAL A 128 7.27 9.31 1.44
CA VAL A 128 6.76 8.10 0.79
C VAL A 128 7.31 6.90 1.56
N TRP A 129 6.42 6.08 2.09
CA TRP A 129 6.80 4.87 2.79
C TRP A 129 6.93 3.72 1.81
N ARG A 130 8.15 3.20 1.65
CA ARG A 130 8.49 2.06 0.81
C ARG A 130 8.54 0.78 1.64
N ARG A 131 7.90 -0.28 1.17
CA ARG A 131 8.06 -1.64 1.69
C ARG A 131 8.38 -2.60 0.55
N VAL A 132 9.21 -3.58 0.81
CA VAL A 132 9.58 -4.62 -0.16
C VAL A 132 9.26 -5.99 0.43
N THR A 133 8.54 -6.79 -0.35
CA THR A 133 8.24 -8.19 -0.01
C THR A 133 8.70 -9.10 -1.13
N THR A 134 9.04 -10.36 -0.79
CA THR A 134 9.28 -11.41 -1.79
C THR A 134 8.02 -12.23 -2.00
N THR A 135 7.84 -12.70 -3.22
CA THR A 135 6.87 -13.72 -3.59
C THR A 135 7.60 -14.87 -4.28
N PRO A 136 6.95 -16.02 -4.53
CA PRO A 136 7.55 -17.10 -5.34
C PRO A 136 7.97 -16.69 -6.76
N HIS A 137 7.49 -15.53 -7.23
CA HIS A 137 7.66 -15.07 -8.61
C HIS A 137 8.41 -13.75 -8.74
N GLY A 138 9.05 -13.26 -7.69
CA GLY A 138 9.81 -12.01 -7.71
C GLY A 138 9.58 -11.14 -6.49
N LEU A 139 9.68 -9.83 -6.67
CA LEU A 139 9.52 -8.84 -5.61
C LEU A 139 8.21 -8.07 -5.77
N VAL A 140 7.69 -7.59 -4.66
CA VAL A 140 6.61 -6.61 -4.64
C VAL A 140 7.08 -5.40 -3.83
N VAL A 141 7.03 -4.22 -4.44
CA VAL A 141 7.35 -2.95 -3.77
C VAL A 141 6.05 -2.20 -3.53
N HIS A 142 5.78 -1.89 -2.28
CA HIS A 142 4.64 -1.07 -1.88
C HIS A 142 5.10 0.36 -1.63
N LEU A 143 4.41 1.31 -2.23
CA LEU A 143 4.64 2.74 -2.04
C LEU A 143 3.39 3.35 -1.42
N ILE A 144 3.48 3.80 -0.18
CA ILE A 144 2.37 4.43 0.55
C ILE A 144 2.69 5.91 0.73
N ASN A 145 1.80 6.76 0.25
CA ASN A 145 1.97 8.21 0.26
C ASN A 145 1.53 8.82 1.59
N LEU A 146 2.50 9.23 2.39
CA LEU A 146 2.27 9.99 3.63
C LEU A 146 2.62 11.49 3.49
N VAL A 147 2.86 11.96 2.24
CA VAL A 147 3.16 13.37 1.96
C VAL A 147 1.93 14.23 2.26
N GLY A 148 2.13 15.28 3.03
CA GLY A 148 1.05 16.15 3.49
C GLY A 148 0.30 15.66 4.74
N GLN A 149 0.59 14.44 5.21
CA GLN A 149 0.06 13.96 6.49
C GLN A 149 0.85 14.53 7.67
N LYS A 150 0.15 14.76 8.80
CA LYS A 150 0.74 15.35 10.01
C LYS A 150 1.11 14.32 11.06
N ASP A 151 0.67 13.09 10.89
CA ASP A 151 0.89 11.96 11.78
C ASP A 151 0.66 10.64 11.04
N THR A 152 1.06 9.55 11.68
CA THR A 152 0.86 8.17 11.18
C THR A 152 -0.21 7.41 11.98
N LEU A 153 -1.05 8.11 12.73
CA LEU A 153 -2.15 7.49 13.47
C LEU A 153 -3.18 6.90 12.51
N TRP A 154 -3.53 5.65 12.72
CA TRP A 154 -4.42 4.91 11.82
C TRP A 154 -5.90 5.32 11.93
N ASP A 155 -6.37 5.79 13.08
CA ASP A 155 -7.77 6.15 13.36
C ASP A 155 -7.90 7.66 13.67
N GLY A 156 -7.16 8.48 12.95
CA GLY A 156 -7.27 9.94 13.00
C GLY A 156 -7.66 10.52 11.64
N PRO A 157 -8.35 11.68 11.60
CA PRO A 157 -8.74 12.31 10.34
C PRO A 157 -7.50 12.60 9.49
N LYS A 158 -7.58 12.28 8.19
CA LYS A 158 -6.50 12.51 7.24
C LYS A 158 -6.97 13.45 6.15
N ARG A 159 -6.12 14.37 5.76
CA ARG A 159 -6.38 15.21 4.59
C ARG A 159 -6.11 14.40 3.32
N SER A 160 -6.77 14.77 2.22
CA SER A 160 -6.40 14.27 0.91
C SER A 160 -4.90 14.43 0.70
N GLY A 161 -4.24 13.34 0.31
CA GLY A 161 -2.80 13.33 0.11
C GLY A 161 -2.39 14.28 -1.02
N ILE A 162 -1.17 14.79 -0.97
CA ILE A 162 -0.57 15.52 -2.08
C ILE A 162 -0.17 14.48 -3.13
N LEU A 163 -0.60 14.66 -4.38
CA LEU A 163 -0.16 13.83 -5.50
C LEU A 163 1.35 13.92 -5.65
N VAL A 164 2.02 12.79 -5.66
CA VAL A 164 3.49 12.71 -5.80
C VAL A 164 3.83 12.26 -7.19
N GLU A 165 4.59 13.08 -7.91
CA GLU A 165 5.04 12.84 -9.29
C GLU A 165 6.56 12.67 -9.37
N GLY A 166 7.08 12.25 -10.53
CA GLY A 166 8.52 12.12 -10.78
C GLY A 166 9.19 10.94 -10.07
N GLY A 167 8.41 9.94 -9.69
CA GLY A 167 8.94 8.72 -9.08
C GLY A 167 9.75 7.87 -10.04
N ARG A 168 10.82 7.26 -9.54
CA ARG A 168 11.66 6.33 -10.29
C ARG A 168 12.02 5.12 -9.44
N LEU A 169 11.82 3.92 -10.02
CA LEU A 169 12.35 2.66 -9.50
C LEU A 169 13.63 2.33 -10.24
N THR A 170 14.72 2.05 -9.51
CA THR A 170 15.98 1.54 -10.04
C THR A 170 16.24 0.16 -9.46
N LEU A 171 16.47 -0.82 -10.35
CA LEU A 171 16.79 -2.21 -10.01
C LEU A 171 18.23 -2.50 -10.43
N ARG A 172 19.07 -2.96 -9.49
CA ARG A 172 20.49 -3.31 -9.74
C ARG A 172 20.77 -4.81 -9.71
N CYS A 173 19.78 -5.63 -9.33
CA CYS A 173 19.90 -7.07 -9.17
C CYS A 173 19.57 -7.88 -10.46
N CYS A 174 19.57 -7.23 -11.63
CA CYS A 174 19.02 -7.84 -12.85
C CYS A 174 19.93 -8.88 -13.55
N ALA A 175 21.19 -9.04 -13.12
CA ALA A 175 22.12 -10.08 -13.58
C ALA A 175 22.08 -10.36 -15.11
N GLY A 176 21.94 -9.32 -15.93
CA GLY A 176 21.87 -9.42 -17.40
C GLY A 176 20.49 -9.81 -17.95
N ARG A 177 19.47 -9.90 -17.10
CA ARG A 177 18.07 -10.08 -17.53
C ARG A 177 17.33 -8.75 -17.50
N THR A 178 16.42 -8.54 -18.43
CA THR A 178 15.50 -7.40 -18.38
C THR A 178 14.32 -7.78 -17.49
N PRO A 179 14.14 -7.14 -16.34
CA PRO A 179 12.99 -7.39 -15.48
C PRO A 179 11.72 -6.89 -16.16
N ARG A 180 10.59 -7.50 -15.82
CA ARG A 180 9.27 -6.95 -16.11
C ARG A 180 8.74 -6.28 -14.84
N VAL A 181 8.22 -5.08 -14.98
CA VAL A 181 7.67 -4.31 -13.86
C VAL A 181 6.24 -3.94 -14.18
N PHE A 182 5.35 -4.20 -13.25
CA PHE A 182 3.93 -3.86 -13.34
C PHE A 182 3.57 -2.97 -12.17
N VAL A 183 2.62 -2.08 -12.38
CA VAL A 183 2.03 -1.24 -11.32
C VAL A 183 0.54 -1.47 -11.22
N ALA A 184 0.02 -1.47 -10.01
CA ALA A 184 -1.41 -1.42 -9.74
C ALA A 184 -1.69 -0.38 -8.65
N ASP A 185 -2.81 0.31 -8.76
CA ASP A 185 -3.28 1.35 -7.84
C ASP A 185 -4.79 1.18 -7.63
N PRO A 186 -5.28 0.99 -6.39
CA PRO A 186 -6.70 0.79 -6.13
C PRO A 186 -7.56 2.04 -6.43
N ASP A 187 -6.97 3.23 -6.45
CA ASP A 187 -7.66 4.46 -6.84
C ASP A 187 -7.51 4.79 -8.34
N GLY A 188 -6.66 4.02 -9.06
CA GLY A 188 -6.49 4.06 -10.52
C GLY A 188 -7.35 3.02 -11.25
N SER A 189 -6.73 2.29 -12.19
CA SER A 189 -7.40 1.20 -12.94
C SER A 189 -7.73 -0.02 -12.07
N GLY A 190 -7.03 -0.20 -10.97
CA GLY A 190 -7.12 -1.39 -10.12
C GLY A 190 -6.33 -2.59 -10.63
N HIS A 191 -5.95 -2.61 -11.90
CA HIS A 191 -5.30 -3.74 -12.56
C HIS A 191 -3.78 -3.55 -12.65
N LEU A 192 -3.05 -4.67 -12.80
CA LEU A 192 -1.61 -4.64 -13.08
C LEU A 192 -1.35 -4.16 -14.52
N GLU A 193 -0.71 -3.01 -14.67
CA GLU A 193 -0.29 -2.43 -15.93
C GLU A 193 1.23 -2.53 -16.07
N GLU A 194 1.72 -3.03 -17.21
CA GLU A 194 3.15 -3.18 -17.45
C GLU A 194 3.80 -1.84 -17.73
N LEU A 195 4.86 -1.54 -16.99
CA LEU A 195 5.66 -0.32 -17.14
C LEU A 195 6.84 -0.56 -18.09
N ARG A 196 7.23 0.49 -18.80
CA ARG A 196 8.40 0.46 -19.68
C ARG A 196 9.66 0.44 -18.84
N VAL A 197 10.51 -0.57 -19.08
CA VAL A 197 11.81 -0.72 -18.42
C VAL A 197 12.91 -0.23 -19.37
N HIS A 198 13.79 0.63 -18.85
CA HIS A 198 14.98 1.12 -19.54
C HIS A 198 16.23 0.51 -18.90
N CYS A 199 16.97 -0.31 -19.65
CA CYS A 199 18.18 -0.95 -19.17
C CYS A 199 19.41 -0.09 -19.54
N GLU A 200 20.23 0.23 -18.54
CA GLU A 200 21.51 0.95 -18.69
C GLU A 200 22.60 0.17 -17.93
N GLY A 201 23.42 -0.59 -18.67
CA GLY A 201 24.42 -1.47 -18.08
C GLY A 201 23.81 -2.54 -17.19
N ALA A 202 24.16 -2.54 -15.92
CA ALA A 202 23.63 -3.48 -14.91
C ALA A 202 22.37 -2.97 -14.20
N GLN A 203 21.81 -1.84 -14.61
CA GLN A 203 20.65 -1.21 -13.99
C GLN A 203 19.44 -1.27 -14.91
N ALA A 204 18.28 -1.46 -14.33
CA ALA A 204 17.00 -1.26 -14.97
C ALA A 204 16.25 -0.11 -14.28
N LYS A 205 15.81 0.87 -15.04
CA LYS A 205 15.13 2.06 -14.55
C LYS A 205 13.70 2.08 -15.08
N VAL A 206 12.78 2.49 -14.22
CA VAL A 206 11.34 2.57 -14.52
C VAL A 206 10.81 3.89 -13.98
N ASP A 207 10.22 4.70 -14.84
CA ASP A 207 9.49 5.88 -14.39
C ASP A 207 8.13 5.44 -13.86
N LEU A 208 7.79 5.92 -12.66
CA LEU A 208 6.57 5.55 -11.96
C LEU A 208 5.45 6.54 -12.28
N PRO A 209 4.21 6.07 -12.43
CA PRO A 209 3.06 6.96 -12.54
C PRO A 209 2.86 7.75 -11.24
N PRO A 210 2.10 8.86 -11.29
CA PRO A 210 1.80 9.65 -10.10
C PRO A 210 1.23 8.78 -8.96
N LEU A 211 1.77 8.94 -7.75
CA LEU A 211 1.36 8.21 -6.56
C LEU A 211 0.33 9.03 -5.78
N GLN A 212 -0.90 8.52 -5.69
CA GLN A 212 -1.98 9.19 -4.96
C GLN A 212 -2.04 8.73 -3.50
N VAL A 213 -2.36 7.48 -3.22
CA VAL A 213 -2.41 6.91 -1.86
C VAL A 213 -1.50 5.71 -1.72
N TRP A 214 -1.64 4.73 -2.60
CA TRP A 214 -0.88 3.48 -2.55
C TRP A 214 -0.70 2.89 -3.93
N GLN A 215 0.54 2.49 -4.23
CA GLN A 215 0.87 1.72 -5.42
C GLN A 215 1.55 0.41 -5.03
N VAL A 216 1.26 -0.63 -5.80
CA VAL A 216 1.89 -1.94 -5.73
C VAL A 216 2.67 -2.16 -7.02
N LEU A 217 4.00 -2.32 -6.90
CA LEU A 217 4.86 -2.63 -8.03
C LEU A 217 5.23 -4.11 -7.95
N ARG A 218 4.82 -4.90 -8.96
CA ARG A 218 5.26 -6.29 -9.11
C ARG A 218 6.48 -6.33 -10.00
N VAL A 219 7.59 -6.89 -9.50
CA VAL A 219 8.87 -7.03 -10.22
C VAL A 219 9.13 -8.51 -10.46
N ILE A 220 9.23 -8.91 -11.73
CA ILE A 220 9.59 -10.26 -12.18
C ILE A 220 10.99 -10.19 -12.79
N LEU A 221 11.92 -10.95 -12.22
CA LEU A 221 13.35 -10.98 -12.59
C LEU A 221 13.67 -12.08 -13.61
#